data_fec2ed4a9bec8cc55d92a0bef61e0c51
#
_entry.id   fec2ed4a9bec8cc55d92a0bef61e0c51
#
_cell.length_a   1.000
_cell.length_b   1.000
_cell.length_c   1.000
_cell.angle_alpha   90.00
_cell.angle_beta   90.00
_cell.angle_gamma   90.00
#
_symmetry.space_group_name_H-M   'P 1'
#
loop_
_entity.id
_entity.type
_entity.pdbx_description
1 polymer ?
#
loop_
_entity_poly.entity_id
_entity_poly.type
_entity_poly.pdbx_seq_one_letter_code
_entity_poly.pdbx_strand_id
1 'polypeptide(L)'
;MYQAQETRYGSMRYARCGNSGLLLPAVSLGFWHNFGDTSPFETMKQLCFTAFDHGITHFDLANNYGPNPGSAERNLGRILREELGSYRDELIISTKAGYEMWDGPYGNWGSRKYLLASLDQSLQ
;
A
#
# COMPACT_ATOMS: atom_id res chain seq x y z
N MET A 1 2.12 -9.26 -18.44
CA MET A 1 1.06 -8.51 -17.73
C MET A 1 0.33 -9.50 -16.80
N TYR A 2 0.22 -9.15 -15.55
CA TYR A 2 -0.44 -10.00 -14.54
C TYR A 2 -1.95 -10.11 -14.82
N GLN A 3 -2.48 -11.31 -14.61
CA GLN A 3 -3.92 -11.58 -14.64
C GLN A 3 -4.32 -12.24 -13.32
N ALA A 4 -5.23 -11.59 -12.60
CA ALA A 4 -5.69 -12.08 -11.30
C ALA A 4 -6.54 -13.33 -11.44
N GLN A 5 -6.45 -14.21 -10.44
CA GLN A 5 -7.30 -15.41 -10.36
C GLN A 5 -8.78 -15.02 -10.28
N GLU A 6 -9.62 -15.61 -11.11
CA GLU A 6 -11.07 -15.36 -11.11
C GLU A 6 -11.73 -15.77 -9.78
N THR A 7 -11.16 -16.77 -9.12
CA THR A 7 -11.67 -17.32 -7.86
C THR A 7 -11.19 -16.57 -6.61
N ARG A 8 -10.42 -15.46 -6.75
CA ARG A 8 -9.75 -14.77 -5.64
C ARG A 8 -10.64 -14.36 -4.48
N TYR A 9 -11.91 -14.13 -4.74
CA TYR A 9 -12.88 -13.74 -3.70
C TYR A 9 -13.62 -14.90 -3.03
N GLY A 10 -13.39 -16.13 -3.49
CA GLY A 10 -14.19 -17.28 -3.09
C GLY A 10 -13.96 -17.77 -1.67
N SER A 11 -12.77 -17.56 -1.09
CA SER A 11 -12.41 -18.09 0.23
C SER A 11 -12.10 -17.02 1.26
N MET A 12 -11.88 -15.77 0.86
CA MET A 12 -11.59 -14.68 1.78
C MET A 12 -12.87 -14.21 2.49
N ARG A 13 -12.75 -13.99 3.79
CA ARG A 13 -13.82 -13.40 4.58
C ARG A 13 -13.66 -11.88 4.62
N TYR A 14 -14.75 -11.17 4.30
CA TYR A 14 -14.81 -9.71 4.36
C TYR A 14 -15.78 -9.27 5.45
N ALA A 15 -15.44 -8.22 6.18
CA ALA A 15 -16.27 -7.64 7.23
C ALA A 15 -16.39 -6.13 7.05
N ARG A 16 -17.52 -5.59 7.46
CA ARG A 16 -17.77 -4.14 7.43
C ARG A 16 -16.82 -3.40 8.36
N CYS A 17 -16.26 -2.32 7.86
CA CYS A 17 -15.45 -1.38 8.64
C CYS A 17 -16.38 -0.29 9.21
N GLY A 18 -17.00 -0.58 10.37
CA GLY A 18 -17.93 0.34 11.01
C GLY A 18 -19.05 0.78 10.06
N ASN A 19 -19.30 2.08 9.97
CA ASN A 19 -20.32 2.69 9.12
C ASN A 19 -19.74 3.32 7.85
N SER A 20 -18.50 3.00 7.49
CA SER A 20 -17.81 3.60 6.34
C SER A 20 -18.30 3.13 4.97
N GLY A 21 -19.02 2.01 4.92
CA GLY A 21 -19.39 1.34 3.67
C GLY A 21 -18.29 0.43 3.12
N LEU A 22 -17.08 0.46 3.67
CA LEU A 22 -15.99 -0.41 3.25
C LEU A 22 -16.14 -1.82 3.80
N LEU A 23 -15.76 -2.80 2.99
CA LEU A 23 -15.54 -4.18 3.41
C LEU A 23 -14.04 -4.44 3.44
N LEU A 24 -13.52 -4.88 4.57
CA LEU A 24 -12.11 -5.21 4.72
C LEU A 24 -11.91 -6.73 4.75
N PRO A 25 -10.85 -7.23 4.10
CA PRO A 25 -10.50 -8.65 4.19
C PRO A 25 -10.06 -9.01 5.60
N ALA A 26 -10.20 -10.27 5.97
CA ALA A 26 -9.75 -10.76 7.27
C ALA A 26 -8.22 -10.66 7.46
N VAL A 27 -7.47 -10.59 6.36
CA VAL A 27 -6.01 -10.47 6.33
C VAL A 27 -5.64 -9.32 5.40
N SER A 28 -4.66 -8.53 5.79
CA SER A 28 -4.09 -7.42 5.00
C SER A 28 -2.63 -7.70 4.66
N LEU A 29 -2.14 -7.16 3.55
CA LEU A 29 -0.73 -7.21 3.19
C LEU A 29 -0.02 -5.97 3.73
N GLY A 30 0.91 -6.17 4.67
CA GLY A 30 1.73 -5.10 5.22
C GLY A 30 2.99 -4.85 4.38
N PHE A 31 3.34 -3.57 4.22
CA PHE A 31 4.45 -3.13 3.38
C PHE A 31 5.68 -2.66 4.16
N TRP A 32 5.74 -2.92 5.48
CA TRP A 32 6.88 -2.48 6.28
C TRP A 32 8.18 -3.21 5.90
N HIS A 33 8.10 -4.51 5.69
CA HIS A 33 9.22 -5.34 5.27
C HIS A 33 9.03 -5.81 3.83
N ASN A 34 10.14 -6.12 3.13
CA ASN A 34 10.18 -6.75 1.81
C ASN A 34 9.71 -5.86 0.64
N PHE A 35 9.35 -4.61 0.85
CA PHE A 35 8.88 -3.71 -0.19
C PHE A 35 9.73 -2.45 -0.40
N GLY A 36 10.82 -2.33 0.37
CA GLY A 36 11.74 -1.20 0.27
C GLY A 36 12.80 -1.37 -0.82
N ASP A 37 13.72 -0.42 -0.87
CA ASP A 37 14.76 -0.31 -1.90
C ASP A 37 15.86 -1.39 -1.81
N THR A 38 15.86 -2.20 -0.74
CA THR A 38 16.81 -3.31 -0.57
C THR A 38 16.25 -4.68 -0.99
N SER A 39 14.99 -4.75 -1.37
CA SER A 39 14.33 -5.99 -1.76
C SER A 39 14.24 -6.13 -3.28
N PRO A 40 14.35 -7.35 -3.85
CA PRO A 40 14.19 -7.55 -5.28
C PRO A 40 12.76 -7.20 -5.73
N PHE A 41 12.65 -6.41 -6.80
CA PHE A 41 11.35 -5.93 -7.30
C PHE A 41 10.44 -7.08 -7.74
N GLU A 42 11.00 -8.13 -8.34
CA GLU A 42 10.22 -9.32 -8.75
C GLU A 42 9.60 -10.03 -7.54
N THR A 43 10.30 -10.08 -6.42
CA THR A 43 9.75 -10.64 -5.17
C THR A 43 8.57 -9.82 -4.67
N MET A 44 8.68 -8.49 -4.71
CA MET A 44 7.58 -7.59 -4.33
C MET A 44 6.33 -7.83 -5.19
N LYS A 45 6.50 -7.96 -6.51
CA LYS A 45 5.40 -8.26 -7.43
C LYS A 45 4.72 -9.58 -7.07
N GLN A 46 5.52 -10.62 -6.86
CA GLN A 46 4.99 -11.95 -6.52
C GLN A 46 4.22 -11.96 -5.19
N LEU A 47 4.69 -11.20 -4.19
CA LEU A 47 3.97 -11.03 -2.93
C LEU A 47 2.60 -10.35 -3.15
N CYS A 48 2.56 -9.28 -3.94
CA CYS A 48 1.31 -8.60 -4.27
C CYS A 48 0.35 -9.50 -5.06
N PHE A 49 0.85 -10.22 -6.06
CA PHE A 49 0.03 -11.10 -6.89
C PHE A 49 -0.54 -12.25 -6.05
N THR A 50 0.30 -12.91 -5.27
CA THR A 50 -0.14 -14.00 -4.39
C THR A 50 -1.19 -13.51 -3.39
N ALA A 51 -0.96 -12.37 -2.76
CA ALA A 51 -1.93 -11.79 -1.83
C ALA A 51 -3.27 -11.50 -2.51
N PHE A 52 -3.24 -10.84 -3.66
CA PHE A 52 -4.47 -10.48 -4.39
C PHE A 52 -5.20 -11.71 -4.92
N ASP A 53 -4.48 -12.71 -5.42
CA ASP A 53 -5.05 -13.99 -5.88
C ASP A 53 -5.76 -14.79 -4.77
N HIS A 54 -5.44 -14.49 -3.50
CA HIS A 54 -6.11 -15.04 -2.33
C HIS A 54 -7.16 -14.10 -1.71
N GLY A 55 -7.51 -13.03 -2.39
CA GLY A 55 -8.54 -12.10 -1.94
C GLY A 55 -8.08 -11.08 -0.91
N ILE A 56 -6.78 -10.92 -0.70
CA ILE A 56 -6.23 -9.84 0.14
C ILE A 56 -6.30 -8.55 -0.68
N THR A 57 -7.32 -7.74 -0.42
CA THR A 57 -7.58 -6.49 -1.14
C THR A 57 -7.06 -5.26 -0.43
N HIS A 58 -6.59 -5.39 0.80
CA HIS A 58 -6.07 -4.27 1.58
C HIS A 58 -4.55 -4.33 1.69
N PHE A 59 -3.88 -3.31 1.15
CA PHE A 59 -2.44 -3.09 1.22
C PHE A 59 -2.15 -1.92 2.15
N ASP A 60 -1.39 -2.18 3.21
CA ASP A 60 -1.13 -1.21 4.27
C ASP A 60 0.32 -0.73 4.24
N LEU A 61 0.49 0.55 4.02
CA LEU A 61 1.77 1.25 3.93
C LEU A 61 1.96 2.28 5.05
N ALA A 62 3.08 2.95 5.01
CA ALA A 62 3.33 4.23 5.64
C ALA A 62 4.31 5.02 4.76
N ASN A 63 4.26 6.36 4.85
CA ASN A 63 5.10 7.20 4.01
C ASN A 63 6.60 6.98 4.21
N ASN A 64 7.01 6.49 5.39
CA ASN A 64 8.43 6.21 5.70
C ASN A 64 8.85 4.75 5.51
N TYR A 65 7.98 3.85 5.06
CA TYR A 65 8.33 2.44 4.88
C TYR A 65 9.40 2.21 3.82
N GLY A 66 10.26 1.22 4.10
CA GLY A 66 11.48 0.89 3.39
C GLY A 66 12.70 1.31 4.20
N PRO A 67 13.89 0.76 4.01
CA PRO A 67 15.08 1.31 4.65
C PRO A 67 15.28 2.79 4.29
N ASN A 68 15.03 3.14 3.03
CA ASN A 68 14.97 4.53 2.58
C ASN A 68 13.51 5.01 2.62
N PRO A 69 13.17 6.05 3.41
CA PRO A 69 11.79 6.52 3.55
C PRO A 69 11.12 6.81 2.20
N GLY A 70 9.91 6.29 2.02
CA GLY A 70 9.15 6.43 0.78
C GLY A 70 9.40 5.36 -0.28
N SER A 71 10.39 4.48 -0.10
CA SER A 71 10.71 3.47 -1.10
C SER A 71 9.60 2.43 -1.27
N ALA A 72 8.90 2.04 -0.20
CA ALA A 72 7.78 1.10 -0.29
C ALA A 72 6.60 1.70 -1.09
N GLU A 73 6.24 2.95 -0.84
CA GLU A 73 5.18 3.63 -1.62
C GLU A 73 5.55 3.75 -3.10
N ARG A 74 6.81 4.13 -3.41
CA ARG A 74 7.29 4.20 -4.80
C ARG A 74 7.24 2.84 -5.50
N ASN A 75 7.64 1.78 -4.80
CA ASN A 75 7.60 0.42 -5.36
C ASN A 75 6.17 -0.05 -5.59
N LEU A 76 5.25 0.20 -4.67
CA LEU A 76 3.83 -0.09 -4.90
C LEU A 76 3.29 0.72 -6.08
N GLY A 77 3.60 2.01 -6.18
CA GLY A 77 3.21 2.86 -7.30
C GLY A 77 3.69 2.29 -8.64
N ARG A 78 4.90 1.74 -8.68
CA ARG A 78 5.43 1.05 -9.85
C ARG A 78 4.65 -0.23 -10.16
N ILE A 79 4.36 -1.06 -9.16
CA ILE A 79 3.57 -2.29 -9.33
C ILE A 79 2.16 -1.98 -9.84
N LEU A 80 1.52 -0.95 -9.29
CA LEU A 80 0.21 -0.50 -9.76
C LEU A 80 0.25 -0.08 -11.22
N ARG A 81 1.21 0.74 -11.59
CA ARG A 81 1.34 1.25 -12.97
C ARG A 81 1.62 0.14 -13.99
N GLU A 82 2.49 -0.80 -13.64
CA GLU A 82 2.98 -1.83 -14.57
C GLU A 82 2.07 -3.07 -14.63
N GLU A 83 1.42 -3.43 -13.52
CA GLU A 83 0.77 -4.74 -13.40
C GLU A 83 -0.66 -4.70 -12.83
N LEU A 84 -0.91 -3.92 -11.78
CA LEU A 84 -2.18 -3.95 -11.03
C LEU A 84 -3.12 -2.78 -11.35
N GLY A 85 -2.79 -1.93 -12.31
CA GLY A 85 -3.58 -0.73 -12.60
C GLY A 85 -5.04 -1.03 -12.98
N SER A 86 -5.29 -2.10 -13.72
CA SER A 86 -6.64 -2.53 -14.07
C SER A 86 -7.49 -3.00 -12.88
N TYR A 87 -6.84 -3.32 -11.76
CA TYR A 87 -7.47 -3.76 -10.51
C TYR A 87 -7.48 -2.69 -9.43
N ARG A 88 -7.09 -1.45 -9.74
CA ARG A 88 -6.95 -0.37 -8.74
C ARG A 88 -8.22 -0.18 -7.91
N ASP A 89 -9.38 -0.24 -8.53
CA ASP A 89 -10.67 -0.04 -7.86
C ASP A 89 -11.11 -1.25 -7.01
N GLU A 90 -10.45 -2.38 -7.16
CA GLU A 90 -10.62 -3.56 -6.32
C GLU A 90 -9.72 -3.55 -5.09
N LEU A 91 -8.79 -2.59 -4.98
CA LEU A 91 -7.82 -2.49 -3.91
C LEU A 91 -8.12 -1.33 -2.97
N ILE A 92 -8.00 -1.58 -1.68
CA ILE A 92 -7.93 -0.55 -0.64
C ILE A 92 -6.45 -0.36 -0.30
N ILE A 93 -5.96 0.84 -0.50
CA ILE A 93 -4.58 1.19 -0.16
C ILE A 93 -4.63 2.21 0.97
N SER A 94 -4.06 1.85 2.11
CA SER A 94 -3.91 2.74 3.25
C SER A 94 -2.45 3.12 3.46
N THR A 95 -2.22 4.34 3.90
CA THR A 95 -0.90 4.81 4.31
C THR A 95 -1.00 5.66 5.57
N LYS A 96 0.13 6.01 6.13
CA LYS A 96 0.23 6.75 7.38
C LYS A 96 1.27 7.86 7.22
N ALA A 97 1.11 8.92 7.97
CA ALA A 97 2.09 9.98 8.12
C ALA A 97 2.31 10.26 9.61
N GLY A 98 3.37 11.00 9.95
CA GLY A 98 3.71 11.32 11.32
C GLY A 98 5.20 11.09 11.65
N TYR A 99 5.94 10.59 10.68
CA TYR A 99 7.37 10.28 10.80
C TYR A 99 8.23 11.40 10.24
N GLU A 100 9.50 11.45 10.66
CA GLU A 100 10.46 12.38 10.10
C GLU A 100 10.75 12.04 8.64
N MET A 101 10.36 12.93 7.72
CA MET A 101 10.44 12.72 6.29
C MET A 101 11.37 13.71 5.57
N TRP A 102 11.58 14.90 6.13
CA TRP A 102 12.50 15.90 5.60
C TRP A 102 13.04 16.79 6.73
N ASP A 103 14.15 17.44 6.47
CA ASP A 103 14.84 18.28 7.45
C ASP A 103 14.04 19.54 7.81
N GLY A 104 14.26 20.01 9.03
CA GLY A 104 13.68 21.26 9.53
C GLY A 104 12.41 21.04 10.37
N PRO A 105 11.80 22.13 10.81
CA PRO A 105 10.74 22.07 11.84
C PRO A 105 9.39 21.58 11.33
N TYR A 106 9.21 21.35 10.03
CA TYR A 106 7.92 21.00 9.42
C TYR A 106 7.89 19.60 8.80
N GLY A 107 8.97 18.83 8.94
CA GLY A 107 9.15 17.52 8.30
C GLY A 107 8.74 16.32 9.15
N ASN A 108 8.02 16.53 10.26
CA ASN A 108 7.68 15.50 11.22
C ASN A 108 6.31 15.76 11.89
N TRP A 109 5.77 14.74 12.57
CA TRP A 109 4.53 14.78 13.36
C TRP A 109 3.25 14.92 12.54
N GLY A 110 2.31 15.73 13.01
CA GLY A 110 0.94 15.69 12.55
C GLY A 110 0.31 17.07 12.33
N SER A 111 1.11 18.12 12.09
CA SER A 111 0.53 19.40 11.71
C SER A 111 -0.23 19.27 10.39
N ARG A 112 -1.26 20.10 10.19
CA ARG A 112 -2.00 20.14 8.93
C ARG A 112 -1.06 20.38 7.73
N LYS A 113 -0.06 21.26 7.90
CA LYS A 113 0.96 21.52 6.89
C LYS A 113 1.74 20.23 6.51
N TYR A 114 2.21 19.49 7.50
CA TYR A 114 2.94 18.24 7.30
C TYR A 114 2.05 17.17 6.65
N LEU A 115 0.83 17.00 7.13
CA LEU A 115 -0.09 15.97 6.61
C LEU A 115 -0.46 16.23 5.14
N LEU A 116 -0.73 17.46 4.76
CA LEU A 116 -1.02 17.82 3.35
C LEU A 116 0.20 17.56 2.46
N ALA A 117 1.38 18.01 2.87
CA ALA A 117 2.61 17.77 2.13
C ALA A 117 2.93 16.26 2.01
N SER A 118 2.70 15.50 3.09
CA SER A 118 2.90 14.06 3.09
C SER A 118 1.94 13.34 2.14
N LEU A 119 0.68 13.74 2.11
CA LEU A 119 -0.30 13.17 1.18
C LEU A 119 0.10 13.45 -0.27
N ASP A 120 0.48 14.68 -0.60
CA ASP A 120 0.92 15.05 -1.94
C ASP A 120 2.14 14.21 -2.38
N GLN A 121 3.07 13.95 -1.47
CA GLN A 121 4.24 13.10 -1.74
C GLN A 121 3.85 11.63 -1.92
N SER A 122 2.91 11.12 -1.12
CA SER A 122 2.43 9.74 -1.24
C SER A 122 1.65 9.48 -2.53
N LEU A 123 1.08 10.52 -3.14
CA LEU A 123 0.29 10.42 -4.38
C LEU A 123 1.11 10.59 -5.66
N GLN A 124 2.42 10.81 -5.60
CA GLN A 124 3.30 10.91 -6.77
C GLN A 124 3.57 9.54 -7.37
#